data_ec0d7e674b41585a56e1891ffbfb67ec
#
_entry.id   ec0d7e674b41585a56e1891ffbfb67ec
#
_cell.length_a   1.000
_cell.length_b   1.000
_cell.length_c   1.000
_cell.angle_alpha   90.00
_cell.angle_beta   90.00
_cell.angle_gamma   90.00
#
_symmetry.space_group_name_H-M   'P 1'
#
loop_
_entity.id
_entity.type
_entity.pdbx_description
1 polymer ?
#
loop_
_entity_poly.entity_id
_entity_poly.type
_entity_poly.pdbx_seq_one_letter_code
_entity_poly.pdbx_strand_id
1 'polypeptide(L)'
;PQSVSLKALIDQTGAVAQLVDALHRRDVSSAAAAMEQDTVIEPARAHLIPRFYEVRQAAKKAGALGVVISGAGSTLCAVCNSTDVSRQVAGAMKSVYDVADIDSTIHNTQVSQRGAQVLSVR
;
A
#
# COMPACT_ATOMS: atom_id res chain seq x y z
N PRO A 1 8.47 -5.20 16.76
CA PRO A 1 9.06 -6.28 17.58
C PRO A 1 10.58 -6.20 17.62
N GLN A 2 11.19 -6.60 18.74
CA GLN A 2 12.65 -6.65 18.89
C GLN A 2 13.25 -7.95 18.30
N SER A 3 12.42 -8.96 18.10
CA SER A 3 12.79 -10.23 17.48
C SER A 3 11.61 -10.81 16.71
N VAL A 4 11.91 -11.61 15.71
CA VAL A 4 10.92 -12.33 14.90
C VAL A 4 11.32 -13.80 14.80
N SER A 5 10.36 -14.69 14.54
CA SER A 5 10.67 -16.10 14.31
C SER A 5 11.43 -16.28 12.98
N LEU A 6 12.24 -17.34 12.88
CA LEU A 6 12.90 -17.70 11.63
C LEU A 6 11.91 -17.86 10.47
N LYS A 7 10.73 -18.45 10.75
CA LYS A 7 9.67 -18.58 9.75
C LYS A 7 9.22 -17.21 9.23
N ALA A 8 8.94 -16.26 10.11
CA ALA A 8 8.53 -14.91 9.69
C ALA A 8 9.62 -14.20 8.87
N LEU A 9 10.89 -14.37 9.21
CA LEU A 9 12.01 -13.83 8.43
C LEU A 9 12.07 -14.44 7.04
N ILE A 10 11.90 -15.76 6.92
CA ILE A 10 11.88 -16.45 5.61
C ILE A 10 10.70 -15.97 4.77
N ASP A 11 9.50 -15.89 5.36
CA ASP A 11 8.29 -15.44 4.65
C ASP A 11 8.46 -13.99 4.14
N GLN A 12 8.96 -13.08 4.98
CA GLN A 12 9.24 -11.68 4.59
C GLN A 12 10.29 -11.58 3.47
N THR A 13 11.38 -12.34 3.56
CA THR A 13 12.41 -12.37 2.52
C THR A 13 11.84 -12.91 1.20
N GLY A 14 11.02 -13.96 1.27
CA GLY A 14 10.32 -14.53 0.13
C GLY A 14 9.37 -13.52 -0.53
N ALA A 15 8.60 -12.77 0.26
CA ALA A 15 7.71 -11.72 -0.24
C ALA A 15 8.48 -10.61 -0.99
N VAL A 16 9.64 -10.19 -0.48
CA VAL A 16 10.50 -9.22 -1.18
C VAL A 16 11.00 -9.77 -2.51
N ALA A 17 11.43 -11.03 -2.56
CA ALA A 17 11.88 -11.66 -3.80
C ALA A 17 10.73 -11.76 -4.82
N GLN A 18 9.52 -12.13 -4.38
CA GLN A 18 8.32 -12.16 -5.22
C GLN A 18 7.95 -10.76 -5.75
N LEU A 19 8.06 -9.72 -4.91
CA LEU A 19 7.82 -8.34 -5.34
C LEU A 19 8.79 -7.92 -6.44
N VAL A 20 10.09 -8.19 -6.27
CA VAL A 20 11.12 -7.86 -7.28
C VAL A 20 10.85 -8.60 -8.59
N ASP A 21 10.55 -9.89 -8.56
CA ASP A 21 10.19 -10.67 -9.75
C ASP A 21 8.94 -10.13 -10.44
N ALA A 22 7.88 -9.83 -9.68
CA ALA A 22 6.64 -9.28 -10.21
C ALA A 22 6.86 -7.92 -10.90
N LEU A 23 7.68 -7.04 -10.32
CA LEU A 23 8.04 -5.76 -10.91
C LEU A 23 8.83 -5.94 -12.21
N HIS A 24 9.76 -6.89 -12.26
CA HIS A 24 10.49 -7.22 -13.50
C HIS A 24 9.55 -7.73 -14.61
N ARG A 25 8.57 -8.53 -14.26
CA ARG A 25 7.54 -9.03 -15.20
C ARG A 25 6.45 -8.02 -15.52
N ARG A 26 6.44 -6.85 -14.88
CA ARG A 26 5.37 -5.84 -14.94
C ARG A 26 4.00 -6.40 -14.54
N ASP A 27 3.99 -7.37 -13.64
CA ASP A 27 2.79 -8.00 -13.11
C ASP A 27 2.32 -7.25 -11.85
N VAL A 28 1.47 -6.24 -12.07
CA VAL A 28 0.96 -5.37 -11.00
C VAL A 28 0.15 -6.16 -9.97
N SER A 29 -0.56 -7.20 -10.39
CA SER A 29 -1.38 -8.02 -9.49
C SER A 29 -0.51 -8.81 -8.53
N SER A 30 0.51 -9.51 -9.05
CA SER A 30 1.47 -10.25 -8.22
C SER A 30 2.30 -9.32 -7.34
N ALA A 31 2.66 -8.13 -7.82
CA ALA A 31 3.36 -7.13 -7.02
C ALA A 31 2.50 -6.68 -5.82
N ALA A 32 1.23 -6.34 -6.06
CA ALA A 32 0.29 -5.94 -5.03
C ALA A 32 0.08 -7.07 -3.99
N ALA A 33 -0.05 -8.32 -4.46
CA ALA A 33 -0.19 -9.48 -3.58
C ALA A 33 1.06 -9.70 -2.72
N ALA A 34 2.26 -9.54 -3.28
CA ALA A 34 3.52 -9.65 -2.55
C ALA A 34 3.65 -8.55 -1.48
N MET A 35 3.22 -7.31 -1.78
CA MET A 35 3.22 -6.21 -0.81
C MET A 35 2.32 -6.48 0.40
N GLU A 36 1.21 -7.19 0.23
CA GLU A 36 0.28 -7.54 1.32
C GLU A 36 0.71 -8.75 2.16
N GLN A 37 1.86 -9.38 1.87
CA GLN A 37 2.36 -10.53 2.62
C GLN A 37 3.11 -10.15 3.91
N ASP A 38 3.15 -8.88 4.27
CA ASP A 38 3.77 -8.45 5.52
C ASP A 38 3.00 -8.97 6.73
N THR A 39 3.61 -9.88 7.46
CA THR A 39 3.07 -10.49 8.68
C THR A 39 3.75 -9.97 9.95
N VAL A 40 4.66 -9.02 9.84
CA VAL A 40 5.48 -8.52 10.94
C VAL A 40 5.23 -7.04 11.21
N ILE A 41 5.48 -6.19 10.22
CA ILE A 41 5.48 -4.73 10.41
C ILE A 41 4.06 -4.18 10.34
N GLU A 42 3.28 -4.55 9.33
CA GLU A 42 1.92 -4.05 9.18
C GLU A 42 1.02 -4.43 10.36
N PRO A 43 0.95 -5.68 10.82
CA PRO A 43 0.16 -6.01 12.00
C PRO A 43 0.60 -5.27 13.28
N ALA A 44 1.91 -5.02 13.41
CA ALA A 44 2.45 -4.25 14.54
C ALA A 44 2.12 -2.76 14.48
N ARG A 45 1.73 -2.21 13.34
CA ARG A 45 1.46 -0.78 13.11
C ARG A 45 0.03 -0.43 12.76
N ALA A 46 -0.75 -1.39 12.27
CA ALA A 46 -2.12 -1.17 11.81
C ALA A 46 -3.00 -0.45 12.85
N HIS A 47 -2.80 -0.75 14.13
CA HIS A 47 -3.53 -0.12 15.25
C HIS A 47 -3.23 1.38 15.43
N LEU A 48 -2.13 1.90 14.86
CA LEU A 48 -1.76 3.31 14.89
C LEU A 48 -2.47 4.14 13.81
N ILE A 49 -3.11 3.47 12.85
CA ILE A 49 -3.81 4.13 11.74
C ILE A 49 -5.32 3.98 11.96
N PRO A 50 -6.04 5.07 12.22
CA PRO A 50 -7.48 5.01 12.40
C PRO A 50 -8.18 4.35 11.21
N ARG A 51 -9.12 3.46 11.49
CA ARG A 51 -9.95 2.79 10.46
C ARG A 51 -9.16 2.00 9.41
N PHE A 52 -7.93 1.57 9.70
CA PHE A 52 -7.07 0.86 8.74
C PHE A 52 -7.78 -0.29 8.01
N TYR A 53 -8.42 -1.18 8.77
CA TYR A 53 -9.07 -2.36 8.19
C TYR A 53 -10.32 -2.03 7.39
N GLU A 54 -11.11 -1.04 7.84
CA GLU A 54 -12.29 -0.56 7.11
C GLU A 54 -11.89 0.11 5.78
N VAL A 55 -10.86 0.96 5.81
CA VAL A 55 -10.31 1.59 4.61
C VAL A 55 -9.77 0.56 3.63
N ARG A 56 -8.99 -0.42 4.11
CA ARG A 56 -8.50 -1.53 3.30
C ARG A 56 -9.64 -2.30 2.64
N GLN A 57 -10.68 -2.64 3.41
CA GLN A 57 -11.84 -3.38 2.90
C GLN A 57 -12.60 -2.56 1.85
N ALA A 58 -12.82 -1.27 2.09
CA ALA A 58 -13.48 -0.37 1.14
C ALA A 58 -12.68 -0.26 -0.17
N ALA A 59 -11.36 -0.07 -0.07
CA ALA A 59 -10.48 0.00 -1.23
C ALA A 59 -10.49 -1.30 -2.06
N LYS A 60 -10.38 -2.46 -1.40
CA LYS A 60 -10.45 -3.78 -2.07
C LYS A 60 -11.79 -4.00 -2.77
N LYS A 61 -12.91 -3.64 -2.14
CA LYS A 61 -14.24 -3.70 -2.75
C LYS A 61 -14.37 -2.78 -3.97
N ALA A 62 -13.68 -1.64 -3.96
CA ALA A 62 -13.65 -0.71 -5.08
C ALA A 62 -12.66 -1.09 -6.19
N GLY A 63 -11.92 -2.20 -6.06
CA GLY A 63 -11.05 -2.76 -7.09
C GLY A 63 -9.55 -2.57 -6.85
N ALA A 64 -9.11 -2.14 -5.67
CA ALA A 64 -7.69 -2.12 -5.35
C ALA A 64 -7.10 -3.54 -5.36
N LEU A 65 -5.95 -3.71 -6.01
CA LEU A 65 -5.22 -4.97 -6.07
C LEU A 65 -4.48 -5.26 -4.76
N GLY A 66 -4.05 -4.22 -4.04
CA GLY A 66 -3.42 -4.31 -2.74
C GLY A 66 -3.53 -2.99 -2.00
N VAL A 67 -3.51 -3.05 -0.65
CA VAL A 67 -3.52 -1.87 0.22
C VAL A 67 -2.54 -2.08 1.35
N VAL A 68 -1.57 -1.20 1.48
CA VAL A 68 -0.49 -1.31 2.46
C VAL A 68 -0.24 0.01 3.17
N ILE A 69 0.43 -0.06 4.31
CA ILE A 69 0.96 1.12 5.01
C ILE A 69 2.17 1.63 4.22
N SER A 70 2.17 2.91 3.86
CA SER A 70 3.31 3.54 3.19
C SER A 70 4.31 4.06 4.22
N GLY A 71 5.51 3.50 4.20
CA GLY A 71 6.59 3.90 5.10
C GLY A 71 6.25 3.68 6.56
N ALA A 72 6.44 4.71 7.38
CA ALA A 72 6.14 4.66 8.82
C ALA A 72 4.65 4.85 9.17
N GLY A 73 3.79 5.20 8.21
CA GLY A 73 2.40 5.66 8.40
C GLY A 73 2.42 7.19 8.53
N SER A 74 1.31 7.88 8.62
CA SER A 74 -0.10 7.50 8.56
C SER A 74 -0.66 7.31 7.13
N THR A 75 0.18 7.32 6.11
CA THR A 75 -0.24 7.21 4.71
C THR A 75 -0.55 5.75 4.36
N LEU A 76 -1.68 5.53 3.70
CA LEU A 76 -2.03 4.25 3.08
C LEU A 76 -1.84 4.34 1.57
N CYS A 77 -1.26 3.30 0.98
CA CYS A 77 -1.07 3.17 -0.45
C CYS A 77 -1.98 2.06 -1.00
N ALA A 78 -2.85 2.40 -1.95
CA ALA A 78 -3.65 1.43 -2.69
C ALA A 78 -3.07 1.26 -4.10
N VAL A 79 -2.79 0.02 -4.49
CA VAL A 79 -2.29 -0.34 -5.82
C VAL A 79 -3.47 -0.63 -6.73
N CYS A 80 -3.52 0.03 -7.89
CA CYS A 80 -4.57 -0.12 -8.90
C CYS A 80 -3.96 -0.35 -10.28
N ASN A 81 -4.71 -1.00 -11.17
CA ASN A 81 -4.26 -1.31 -12.54
C ASN A 81 -4.72 -0.27 -13.58
N SER A 82 -5.56 0.69 -13.21
CA SER A 82 -6.01 1.75 -14.10
C SER A 82 -6.35 3.04 -13.35
N THR A 83 -6.36 4.15 -14.07
CA THR A 83 -6.71 5.46 -13.51
C THR A 83 -8.18 5.51 -13.04
N ASP A 84 -9.09 4.85 -13.74
CA ASP A 84 -10.51 4.87 -13.37
C ASP A 84 -10.75 4.08 -12.08
N VAL A 85 -10.15 2.89 -11.96
CA VAL A 85 -10.17 2.13 -10.71
C VAL A 85 -9.52 2.92 -9.57
N SER A 86 -8.39 3.60 -9.83
CA SER A 86 -7.71 4.43 -8.84
C SER A 86 -8.62 5.55 -8.29
N ARG A 87 -9.42 6.20 -9.15
CA ARG A 87 -10.38 7.23 -8.71
C ARG A 87 -11.51 6.64 -7.86
N GLN A 88 -12.03 5.47 -8.23
CA GLN A 88 -13.08 4.78 -7.46
C GLN A 88 -12.55 4.36 -6.09
N VAL A 89 -11.35 3.78 -6.05
CA VAL A 89 -10.67 3.39 -4.82
C VAL A 89 -10.41 4.59 -3.92
N ALA A 90 -9.91 5.69 -4.48
CA ALA A 90 -9.67 6.93 -3.75
C ALA A 90 -10.96 7.46 -3.10
N GLY A 91 -12.07 7.50 -3.83
CA GLY A 91 -13.37 7.90 -3.30
C GLY A 91 -13.85 6.98 -2.18
N ALA A 92 -13.69 5.66 -2.34
CA ALA A 92 -14.07 4.68 -1.33
C ALA A 92 -13.25 4.82 -0.04
N MET A 93 -11.93 5.02 -0.16
CA MET A 93 -11.05 5.24 0.99
C MET A 93 -11.39 6.56 1.71
N LYS A 94 -11.59 7.64 0.95
CA LYS A 94 -11.98 8.95 1.50
C LYS A 94 -13.28 8.87 2.28
N SER A 95 -14.31 8.22 1.73
CA SER A 95 -15.62 8.09 2.36
C SER A 95 -15.57 7.44 3.75
N VAL A 96 -14.67 6.47 3.97
CA VAL A 96 -14.51 5.84 5.29
C VAL A 96 -14.03 6.85 6.33
N TYR A 97 -13.10 7.72 5.95
CA TYR A 97 -12.59 8.77 6.83
C TYR A 97 -13.59 9.91 7.04
N ASP A 98 -14.30 10.31 5.99
CA ASP A 98 -15.32 11.37 6.07
C ASP A 98 -16.47 10.98 7.02
N VAL A 99 -16.95 9.73 6.94
CA VAL A 99 -17.99 9.21 7.86
C VAL A 99 -17.48 9.17 9.30
N ALA A 100 -16.19 9.00 9.52
CA ALA A 100 -15.56 8.97 10.84
C ALA A 100 -15.12 10.36 11.35
N ASP A 101 -15.37 11.44 10.60
CA ASP A 101 -14.91 12.81 10.87
C ASP A 101 -13.39 12.89 11.06
N ILE A 102 -12.65 12.13 10.23
CA ILE A 102 -11.20 12.11 10.21
C ILE A 102 -10.70 12.83 8.96
N ASP A 103 -9.95 13.91 9.15
CA ASP A 103 -9.36 14.64 8.03
C ASP A 103 -8.35 13.76 7.26
N SER A 104 -8.45 13.79 5.93
CA SER A 104 -7.59 13.00 5.07
C SER A 104 -7.44 13.61 3.68
N THR A 105 -6.26 13.46 3.10
CA THR A 105 -5.93 13.96 1.76
C THR A 105 -5.71 12.80 0.80
N ILE A 106 -6.24 12.92 -0.40
CA ILE A 106 -6.09 11.93 -1.47
C ILE A 106 -5.03 12.39 -2.48
N HIS A 107 -4.12 11.49 -2.81
CA HIS A 107 -3.17 11.65 -3.91
C HIS A 107 -3.33 10.51 -4.91
N ASN A 108 -3.82 10.83 -6.11
CA ASN A 108 -3.79 9.90 -7.24
C ASN A 108 -2.52 10.14 -8.05
N THR A 109 -1.70 9.11 -8.17
CA THR A 109 -0.41 9.21 -8.87
C THR A 109 -0.09 7.93 -9.63
N GLN A 110 0.95 7.96 -10.42
CA GLN A 110 1.48 6.80 -11.14
C GLN A 110 2.93 6.59 -10.75
N VAL A 111 3.39 5.34 -10.85
CA VAL A 111 4.81 5.02 -10.65
C VAL A 111 5.63 5.73 -11.71
N SER A 112 6.52 6.63 -11.27
CA SER A 112 7.41 7.36 -12.17
C SER A 112 8.34 6.40 -12.91
N GLN A 113 8.45 6.57 -14.23
CA GLN A 113 9.42 5.83 -15.04
C GLN A 113 10.82 6.48 -15.02
N ARG A 114 10.95 7.60 -14.33
CA ARG A 114 12.22 8.31 -14.13
C ARG A 114 12.57 8.26 -12.65
N GLY A 115 13.85 8.03 -12.35
CA GLY A 115 14.37 8.12 -10.98
C GLY A 115 14.39 9.56 -10.45
N ALA A 116 15.05 9.77 -9.32
CA ALA A 116 15.21 11.08 -8.71
C ALA A 116 15.92 12.04 -9.70
N GLN A 117 15.42 13.26 -9.78
CA GLN A 117 15.95 14.31 -10.67
C GLN A 117 16.24 15.57 -9.85
N VAL A 118 17.37 16.23 -10.13
CA VAL A 118 17.66 17.55 -9.60
C VAL A 118 16.94 18.57 -10.48
N LEU A 119 15.95 19.27 -9.92
CA LEU A 119 15.18 20.29 -10.64
C LEU A 119 15.88 21.66 -10.58
N SER A 120 16.56 21.97 -9.48
CA SER A 120 17.37 23.18 -9.37
C SER A 120 18.43 23.00 -8.27
N VAL A 121 19.57 23.66 -8.44
CA VAL A 121 20.59 23.83 -7.40
C VAL A 121 20.60 25.30 -7.04
N ARG A 122 20.43 25.61 -5.76
CA ARG A 122 20.58 26.97 -5.21
C ARG A 122 21.96 27.13 -4.64
#